data_a2fad3e86f97b7a8dba428394c33965e
#
_entry.id   a2fad3e86f97b7a8dba428394c33965e
#
_cell.length_a   1.000
_cell.length_b   1.000
_cell.length_c   1.000
_cell.angle_alpha   90.00
_cell.angle_beta   90.00
_cell.angle_gamma   90.00
#
_symmetry.space_group_name_H-M   'P 1'
#
loop_
_entity.id
_entity.type
_entity.pdbx_description
1 polymer ?
#
loop_
_entity_poly.entity_id
_entity_poly.type
_entity_poly.pdbx_seq_one_letter_code
_entity_poly.pdbx_strand_id
1 'polypeptide(L)'
;MSLWPYADSSYTPPQKQYEEVSLDDDITLTGHSIVKYRFRGIEHETTSWVEMYTEVLKELHNGNKAYLNYLADADDSVDLSIQVTRSPDEFSSSVKIDDDIYIWTGTATQYKVNLLRKFFEQYKQDPSDLVFFLDDSKGIGSDEEIER
;
A
#
# COMPACT_ATOMS: atom_id res chain seq x y z
N MET A 1 -25.05 41.97 8.44
CA MET A 1 -24.57 41.44 8.42
C MET A 1 -24.44 40.55 8.24
N SER A 2 -24.32 40.59 8.32
CA SER A 2 -23.89 39.77 8.06
C SER A 2 -24.04 38.87 8.24
N LEU A 3 -24.26 38.58 8.31
CA LEU A 3 -24.18 37.56 8.51
C LEU A 3 -24.20 36.78 7.69
N TRP A 4 -24.34 36.79 6.77
CA TRP A 4 -24.24 36.15 5.96
C TRP A 4 -23.19 35.66 5.40
N PRO A 5 -22.47 36.14 4.72
CA PRO A 5 -21.25 35.59 4.33
C PRO A 5 -20.65 34.74 5.38
N TYR A 6 -20.95 35.12 6.51
CA TYR A 6 -20.53 34.38 7.62
C TYR A 6 -21.08 33.01 7.60
N ALA A 7 -22.30 32.86 7.20
CA ALA A 7 -22.91 31.58 7.05
C ALA A 7 -22.16 30.79 5.99
N ASP A 8 -21.74 31.46 4.94
CA ASP A 8 -20.97 30.77 3.92
C ASP A 8 -19.67 30.26 4.43
N SER A 9 -19.02 31.02 5.27
CA SER A 9 -17.72 30.58 5.74
C SER A 9 -17.83 29.41 6.69
N SER A 10 -18.98 29.21 7.27
CA SER A 10 -19.16 28.06 8.15
C SER A 10 -19.65 26.85 7.39
N TYR A 11 -20.07 27.03 6.15
CA TYR A 11 -20.52 25.90 5.37
C TYR A 11 -19.34 25.17 4.76
N THR A 12 -19.28 23.86 4.96
CA THR A 12 -18.29 23.01 4.34
C THR A 12 -19.01 22.02 3.47
N PRO A 13 -18.74 22.02 2.16
CA PRO A 13 -19.37 21.03 1.30
C PRO A 13 -19.04 19.65 1.78
N PRO A 14 -19.92 18.70 1.56
CA PRO A 14 -19.62 17.32 1.94
C PRO A 14 -18.29 16.91 1.34
N GLN A 15 -17.42 16.41 2.17
CA GLN A 15 -16.13 15.93 1.73
C GLN A 15 -16.23 14.46 1.44
N LYS A 16 -15.52 14.03 0.42
CA LYS A 16 -15.44 12.62 0.17
C LYS A 16 -14.76 11.98 1.37
N GLN A 17 -15.40 10.96 1.90
CA GLN A 17 -14.89 10.27 3.05
C GLN A 17 -13.96 9.15 2.59
N TYR A 18 -12.86 8.97 3.28
CA TYR A 18 -11.97 7.88 3.04
C TYR A 18 -11.82 7.10 4.32
N GLU A 19 -11.86 5.81 4.20
CA GLU A 19 -11.62 4.95 5.34
C GLU A 19 -10.11 4.84 5.54
N GLU A 20 -9.65 5.08 6.75
CA GLU A 20 -8.23 4.98 7.07
C GLU A 20 -7.98 3.65 7.74
N VAL A 21 -7.06 2.90 7.19
CA VAL A 21 -6.71 1.57 7.69
C VAL A 21 -5.20 1.49 7.79
N SER A 22 -4.72 1.16 8.97
CA SER A 22 -3.30 0.98 9.20
C SER A 22 -2.88 -0.43 8.80
N LEU A 23 -1.63 -0.59 8.41
CA LEU A 23 -1.08 -1.92 8.16
C LEU A 23 -1.21 -2.81 9.39
N ASP A 24 -1.28 -2.18 10.55
CA ASP A 24 -1.43 -2.85 11.82
C ASP A 24 -2.85 -3.38 12.06
N ASP A 25 -3.82 -2.91 11.30
CA ASP A 25 -5.21 -3.31 11.48
C ASP A 25 -5.47 -4.65 10.82
N ASP A 26 -6.35 -5.43 11.42
CA ASP A 26 -6.74 -6.73 10.88
C ASP A 26 -8.02 -6.54 10.06
N ILE A 27 -7.85 -6.20 8.79
CA ILE A 27 -9.00 -5.88 7.95
C ILE A 27 -8.75 -6.43 6.55
N THR A 28 -9.83 -6.81 5.90
CA THR A 28 -9.77 -7.29 4.53
C THR A 28 -9.79 -6.13 3.56
N LEU A 29 -8.82 -6.09 2.68
CA LEU A 29 -8.69 -5.01 1.71
C LEU A 29 -9.14 -5.41 0.31
N THR A 30 -9.51 -6.66 0.11
CA THR A 30 -9.97 -7.13 -1.17
C THR A 30 -11.22 -6.36 -1.60
N GLY A 31 -11.19 -5.85 -2.83
CA GLY A 31 -12.32 -5.10 -3.34
C GLY A 31 -12.30 -3.61 -3.01
N HIS A 32 -11.37 -3.18 -2.19
CA HIS A 32 -11.24 -1.76 -1.88
C HIS A 32 -10.23 -1.10 -2.79
N SER A 33 -10.52 0.15 -3.16
CA SER A 33 -9.59 0.94 -3.95
C SER A 33 -8.80 1.84 -3.02
N ILE A 34 -7.52 1.98 -3.28
CA ILE A 34 -6.67 2.89 -2.53
C ILE A 34 -6.66 4.24 -3.26
N VAL A 35 -6.65 5.33 -2.49
CA VAL A 35 -6.56 6.67 -3.07
C VAL A 35 -5.29 7.39 -2.63
N LYS A 36 -4.73 6.98 -1.51
CA LYS A 36 -3.43 7.47 -1.08
C LYS A 36 -2.97 6.62 0.10
N TYR A 37 -1.72 6.79 0.47
CA TYR A 37 -1.21 6.16 1.67
C TYR A 37 -0.31 7.17 2.39
N ARG A 38 -0.13 6.96 3.69
CA ARG A 38 0.80 7.76 4.48
C ARG A 38 1.83 6.82 5.08
N PHE A 39 3.08 7.07 4.82
CA PHE A 39 4.16 6.26 5.34
C PHE A 39 5.15 7.15 6.05
N ARG A 40 5.39 6.86 7.31
CA ARG A 40 6.30 7.64 8.15
C ARG A 40 5.92 9.11 8.16
N GLY A 41 4.61 9.36 8.19
CA GLY A 41 4.08 10.72 8.29
C GLY A 41 3.97 11.47 6.98
N ILE A 42 4.37 10.87 5.86
CA ILE A 42 4.34 11.55 4.57
C ILE A 42 3.28 10.89 3.69
N GLU A 43 2.38 11.71 3.15
CA GLU A 43 1.29 11.22 2.31
C GLU A 43 1.72 11.15 0.85
N HIS A 44 1.27 10.10 0.18
CA HIS A 44 1.53 9.87 -1.23
C HIS A 44 0.22 9.47 -1.91
N GLU A 45 -0.14 10.15 -2.97
CA GLU A 45 -1.34 9.82 -3.71
C GLU A 45 -1.07 8.70 -4.67
N THR A 46 -1.98 7.76 -4.75
CA THR A 46 -1.89 6.66 -5.70
C THR A 46 -3.22 5.97 -5.79
N THR A 47 -3.54 5.43 -6.96
CA THR A 47 -4.70 4.58 -7.11
C THR A 47 -4.29 3.13 -7.36
N SER A 48 -3.03 2.82 -7.20
CA SER A 48 -2.48 1.51 -7.51
C SER A 48 -1.88 0.87 -6.26
N TRP A 49 -2.42 -0.30 -5.90
CA TRP A 49 -1.86 -1.08 -4.80
C TRP A 49 -0.43 -1.55 -5.13
N VAL A 50 -0.16 -1.82 -6.41
CA VAL A 50 1.19 -2.21 -6.83
C VAL A 50 2.16 -1.07 -6.62
N GLU A 51 1.74 0.15 -6.97
CA GLU A 51 2.60 1.31 -6.79
C GLU A 51 2.91 1.54 -5.32
N MET A 52 1.88 1.47 -4.46
CA MET A 52 2.08 1.61 -3.02
C MET A 52 3.07 0.56 -2.51
N TYR A 53 2.84 -0.69 -2.88
CA TYR A 53 3.67 -1.80 -2.44
C TYR A 53 5.12 -1.58 -2.85
N THR A 54 5.32 -1.18 -4.11
CA THR A 54 6.66 -0.95 -4.65
C THR A 54 7.37 0.20 -3.95
N GLU A 55 6.67 1.33 -3.78
CA GLU A 55 7.31 2.51 -3.22
C GLU A 55 7.64 2.33 -1.75
N VAL A 56 6.78 1.64 -1.00
CA VAL A 56 7.06 1.37 0.40
C VAL A 56 8.27 0.46 0.52
N LEU A 57 8.35 -0.57 -0.33
CA LEU A 57 9.51 -1.47 -0.29
C LEU A 57 10.78 -0.76 -0.71
N LYS A 58 10.70 0.16 -1.66
CA LYS A 58 11.88 0.96 -2.03
C LYS A 58 12.38 1.76 -0.85
N GLU A 59 11.47 2.35 -0.10
CA GLU A 59 11.87 3.15 1.05
C GLU A 59 12.52 2.31 2.12
N LEU A 60 11.94 1.14 2.39
CA LEU A 60 12.55 0.22 3.35
C LEU A 60 13.93 -0.22 2.88
N HIS A 61 14.04 -0.55 1.60
CA HIS A 61 15.31 -0.99 1.03
C HIS A 61 16.37 0.11 1.11
N ASN A 62 15.97 1.35 0.87
CA ASN A 62 16.93 2.46 0.93
C ASN A 62 17.49 2.64 2.33
N GLY A 63 16.71 2.29 3.35
CA GLY A 63 17.18 2.38 4.72
C GLY A 63 18.09 1.25 5.13
N ASN A 64 18.00 0.10 4.47
CA ASN A 64 18.83 -1.06 4.78
C ASN A 64 18.85 -1.98 3.57
N LYS A 65 19.85 -1.79 2.73
CA LYS A 65 19.91 -2.51 1.46
C LYS A 65 20.34 -3.96 1.60
N ALA A 66 20.80 -4.35 2.75
CA ALA A 66 21.31 -5.71 2.93
C ALA A 66 20.20 -6.76 2.86
N TYR A 67 19.00 -6.44 3.33
CA TYR A 67 17.99 -7.47 3.48
C TYR A 67 17.46 -7.98 2.15
N LEU A 68 17.09 -7.10 1.22
CA LEU A 68 16.61 -7.57 -0.09
C LEU A 68 17.72 -8.22 -0.89
N ASN A 69 18.95 -7.73 -0.74
CA ASN A 69 20.08 -8.40 -1.38
C ASN A 69 20.25 -9.81 -0.84
N TYR A 70 20.11 -9.97 0.46
CA TYR A 70 20.16 -11.29 1.07
C TYR A 70 19.07 -12.19 0.51
N LEU A 71 17.84 -11.69 0.43
CA LEU A 71 16.74 -12.50 -0.08
C LEU A 71 16.91 -12.89 -1.54
N ALA A 72 17.46 -11.97 -2.34
CA ALA A 72 17.64 -12.24 -3.76
C ALA A 72 18.58 -13.41 -3.99
N ASP A 73 19.51 -13.64 -3.07
CA ASP A 73 20.49 -14.71 -3.19
C ASP A 73 20.18 -15.93 -2.34
N ALA A 74 19.14 -15.86 -1.50
CA ALA A 74 18.78 -16.96 -0.61
C ALA A 74 18.02 -18.02 -1.39
N ASP A 75 18.01 -19.24 -0.85
CA ASP A 75 17.22 -20.27 -1.49
C ASP A 75 15.77 -20.17 -1.03
N ASP A 76 14.91 -20.94 -1.66
CA ASP A 76 13.46 -20.80 -1.48
C ASP A 76 12.99 -21.17 -0.09
N SER A 77 13.82 -21.80 0.72
CA SER A 77 13.41 -22.14 2.07
C SER A 77 13.40 -20.94 3.01
N VAL A 78 14.03 -19.85 2.61
CA VAL A 78 14.04 -18.63 3.43
C VAL A 78 12.76 -17.87 3.18
N ASP A 79 12.05 -17.49 4.26
CA ASP A 79 10.79 -16.79 4.15
C ASP A 79 11.00 -15.49 3.37
N LEU A 80 10.05 -15.20 2.48
CA LEU A 80 10.03 -14.03 1.63
C LEU A 80 11.04 -14.08 0.46
N SER A 81 11.94 -15.06 0.43
CA SER A 81 12.93 -15.09 -0.64
C SER A 81 12.31 -15.27 -2.01
N ILE A 82 11.17 -15.96 -2.10
CA ILE A 82 10.55 -16.20 -3.40
C ILE A 82 9.93 -14.92 -3.96
N GLN A 83 9.85 -13.86 -3.17
CA GLN A 83 9.28 -12.60 -3.63
C GLN A 83 10.31 -11.71 -4.29
N VAL A 84 11.60 -12.07 -4.22
CA VAL A 84 12.68 -11.20 -4.64
C VAL A 84 13.58 -11.97 -5.60
N THR A 85 13.96 -11.33 -6.70
CA THR A 85 14.87 -11.97 -7.67
C THR A 85 15.80 -10.93 -8.26
N ARG A 86 16.92 -11.42 -8.78
CA ARG A 86 17.82 -10.58 -9.57
C ARG A 86 17.51 -10.65 -11.05
N SER A 87 16.64 -11.57 -11.46
CA SER A 87 16.31 -11.79 -12.85
C SER A 87 14.81 -11.61 -13.05
N PRO A 88 14.37 -10.49 -13.64
CA PRO A 88 12.94 -10.23 -13.75
C PRO A 88 12.19 -11.27 -14.58
N ASP A 89 12.89 -11.98 -15.45
CA ASP A 89 12.27 -12.98 -16.30
C ASP A 89 11.72 -14.17 -15.51
N GLU A 90 12.12 -14.31 -14.26
CA GLU A 90 11.62 -15.39 -13.43
C GLU A 90 10.19 -15.17 -12.95
N PHE A 91 9.71 -13.94 -13.05
CA PHE A 91 8.38 -13.60 -12.58
C PHE A 91 7.50 -13.22 -13.75
N SER A 92 6.21 -13.58 -13.64
CA SER A 92 5.25 -13.17 -14.67
C SER A 92 5.03 -11.66 -14.65
N SER A 93 5.17 -11.03 -13.49
CA SER A 93 5.17 -9.57 -13.39
C SER A 93 6.07 -9.18 -12.23
N SER A 94 6.81 -8.10 -12.40
CA SER A 94 7.73 -7.66 -11.39
C SER A 94 7.97 -6.18 -11.52
N VAL A 95 8.50 -5.59 -10.46
CA VAL A 95 8.89 -4.18 -10.46
C VAL A 95 10.31 -4.10 -9.95
N LYS A 96 11.10 -3.24 -10.58
CA LYS A 96 12.48 -3.03 -10.20
C LYS A 96 12.55 -2.17 -8.94
N ILE A 97 13.24 -2.65 -7.94
CA ILE A 97 13.45 -1.92 -6.70
C ILE A 97 14.82 -1.25 -6.69
N ASP A 98 15.82 -1.92 -7.22
CA ASP A 98 17.18 -1.41 -7.30
C ASP A 98 17.81 -2.04 -8.55
N ASP A 99 19.06 -1.72 -8.86
CA ASP A 99 19.70 -2.10 -10.12
C ASP A 99 19.52 -3.57 -10.48
N ASP A 100 19.65 -4.46 -9.54
CA ASP A 100 19.48 -5.89 -9.82
C ASP A 100 18.59 -6.55 -8.76
N ILE A 101 17.59 -5.82 -8.30
CA ILE A 101 16.62 -6.33 -7.33
C ILE A 101 15.22 -6.08 -7.89
N TYR A 102 14.45 -7.14 -8.05
CA TYR A 102 13.09 -7.09 -8.55
C TYR A 102 12.16 -7.79 -7.59
N ILE A 103 10.94 -7.25 -7.46
CA ILE A 103 9.93 -7.78 -6.56
C ILE A 103 8.78 -8.31 -7.40
N TRP A 104 8.27 -9.48 -7.05
CA TRP A 104 7.12 -10.07 -7.72
C TRP A 104 5.87 -9.27 -7.37
N THR A 105 5.10 -8.89 -8.38
CA THR A 105 3.90 -8.10 -8.18
C THR A 105 2.63 -8.80 -8.66
N GLY A 106 2.72 -10.03 -9.06
CA GLY A 106 1.57 -10.78 -9.58
C GLY A 106 0.73 -11.41 -8.50
N THR A 107 0.51 -10.71 -7.39
CA THR A 107 -0.24 -11.24 -6.27
C THR A 107 -1.47 -10.38 -6.00
N ALA A 108 -2.44 -10.96 -5.30
CA ALA A 108 -3.64 -10.22 -4.92
C ALA A 108 -3.31 -9.14 -3.89
N THR A 109 -4.19 -8.16 -3.80
CA THR A 109 -3.98 -7.04 -2.88
C THR A 109 -3.80 -7.50 -1.44
N GLN A 110 -4.68 -8.39 -0.99
CA GLN A 110 -4.59 -8.84 0.40
C GLN A 110 -3.27 -9.55 0.66
N TYR A 111 -2.81 -10.32 -0.31
CA TYR A 111 -1.55 -11.03 -0.17
C TYR A 111 -0.38 -10.03 -0.09
N LYS A 112 -0.41 -8.97 -0.93
CA LYS A 112 0.63 -7.93 -0.87
C LYS A 112 0.68 -7.28 0.50
N VAL A 113 -0.49 -7.00 1.07
CA VAL A 113 -0.54 -6.35 2.37
C VAL A 113 -0.01 -7.30 3.45
N ASN A 114 -0.34 -8.57 3.35
CA ASN A 114 0.19 -9.55 4.29
C ASN A 114 1.71 -9.67 4.17
N LEU A 115 2.23 -9.58 2.94
CA LEU A 115 3.67 -9.58 2.72
C LEU A 115 4.32 -8.35 3.34
N LEU A 116 3.67 -7.20 3.21
CA LEU A 116 4.22 -5.98 3.82
C LEU A 116 4.35 -6.12 5.32
N ARG A 117 3.39 -6.77 5.97
CA ARG A 117 3.50 -7.00 7.41
C ARG A 117 4.76 -7.79 7.73
N LYS A 118 5.05 -8.82 6.94
CA LYS A 118 6.24 -9.62 7.14
C LYS A 118 7.52 -8.82 6.87
N PHE A 119 7.52 -8.02 5.81
CA PHE A 119 8.67 -7.18 5.52
C PHE A 119 8.90 -6.18 6.63
N PHE A 120 7.83 -5.54 7.12
CA PHE A 120 7.98 -4.58 8.20
C PHE A 120 8.59 -5.24 9.43
N GLU A 121 8.18 -6.47 9.71
CA GLU A 121 8.75 -7.19 10.84
C GLU A 121 10.25 -7.39 10.66
N GLN A 122 10.67 -7.77 9.46
CA GLN A 122 12.08 -8.00 9.20
C GLN A 122 12.90 -6.72 9.23
N TYR A 123 12.31 -5.61 8.79
CA TYR A 123 12.99 -4.32 8.81
C TYR A 123 12.86 -3.62 10.16
N LYS A 124 12.08 -4.18 11.08
CA LYS A 124 11.80 -3.58 12.37
C LYS A 124 11.10 -2.24 12.22
N GLN A 125 10.23 -2.16 11.23
CA GLN A 125 9.42 -0.98 10.96
C GLN A 125 8.07 -1.16 11.61
N ASP A 126 7.59 -0.13 12.30
CA ASP A 126 6.30 -0.17 12.97
C ASP A 126 5.20 -0.22 11.92
N PRO A 127 4.35 -1.25 11.92
CA PRO A 127 3.28 -1.33 10.92
C PRO A 127 2.27 -0.19 11.03
N SER A 128 2.13 0.44 12.18
CA SER A 128 1.22 1.57 12.31
C SER A 128 1.74 2.80 11.56
N ASP A 129 2.97 2.80 11.11
CA ASP A 129 3.52 3.90 10.32
C ASP A 129 3.02 3.90 8.88
N LEU A 130 2.32 2.86 8.46
CA LEU A 130 1.77 2.80 7.11
C LEU A 130 0.25 2.76 7.20
N VAL A 131 -0.39 3.78 6.65
CA VAL A 131 -1.84 3.93 6.69
C VAL A 131 -2.34 4.05 5.26
N PHE A 132 -3.37 3.28 4.94
CA PHE A 132 -4.01 3.32 3.63
C PHE A 132 -5.30 4.12 3.73
N PHE A 133 -5.57 4.92 2.70
CA PHE A 133 -6.83 5.64 2.61
C PHE A 133 -7.64 5.01 1.49
N LEU A 134 -8.78 4.46 1.85
CA LEU A 134 -9.61 3.69 0.94
C LEU A 134 -10.79 4.52 0.48
N ASP A 135 -11.21 4.26 -0.73
CA ASP A 135 -12.32 5.00 -1.33
C ASP A 135 -13.63 4.37 -0.90
N ASP A 136 -14.30 5.02 0.06
CA ASP A 136 -15.56 4.55 0.57
C ASP A 136 -16.65 4.54 -0.48
N SER A 137 -16.57 5.44 -1.43
CA SER A 137 -17.61 5.54 -2.43
C SER A 137 -17.63 4.30 -3.32
N LYS A 138 -16.53 3.58 -3.38
CA LYS A 138 -16.48 2.34 -4.15
C LYS A 138 -17.44 1.31 -3.59
N GLY A 139 -17.43 1.14 -2.28
CA GLY A 139 -18.35 0.20 -1.66
C GLY A 139 -19.78 0.62 -1.84
N ILE A 140 -20.04 1.90 -1.74
CA ILE A 140 -21.39 2.40 -1.91
C ILE A 140 -21.84 2.16 -3.34
N GLY A 141 -20.98 2.42 -4.29
CA GLY A 141 -21.32 2.17 -5.67
C GLY A 141 -21.62 0.73 -5.94
N SER A 142 -20.85 -0.16 -5.36
CA SER A 142 -21.10 -1.57 -5.52
C SER A 142 -22.46 -1.98 -5.01
N ASP A 143 -22.83 -1.45 -3.87
CA ASP A 143 -24.11 -1.77 -3.30
C ASP A 143 -25.23 -1.32 -4.21
N GLU A 144 -25.09 -0.16 -4.78
CA GLU A 144 -26.09 0.35 -5.67
C GLU A 144 -26.21 -0.50 -6.91
N GLU A 145 -25.08 -0.97 -7.39
CA GLU A 145 -25.09 -1.81 -8.57
C GLU A 145 -25.85 -3.08 -8.35
N ILE A 146 -25.72 -3.60 -7.16
CA ILE A 146 -26.38 -4.84 -6.83
C ILE A 146 -27.88 -4.69 -6.93
N GLU A 147 -28.37 -3.54 -6.59
CA GLU A 147 -29.78 -3.31 -6.59
C GLU A 147 -30.38 -3.28 -7.96
N ARG A 148 -29.58 -3.07 -8.93
CA ARG A 148 -30.09 -3.08 -10.28
C ARG A 148 -30.08 -4.47 -10.87
#